data_281b90c0f2acef01baa3f2a06cc4ac44
#
_entry.id   281b90c0f2acef01baa3f2a06cc4ac44
#
_cell.length_a   1.000
_cell.length_b   1.000
_cell.length_c   1.000
_cell.angle_alpha   90.00
_cell.angle_beta   90.00
_cell.angle_gamma   90.00
#
_symmetry.space_group_name_H-M   'P 1'
#
loop_
_entity.id
_entity.type
_entity.pdbx_description
1 polymer ?
#
loop_
_entity_poly.entity_id
_entity_poly.type
_entity_poly.pdbx_seq_one_letter_code
_entity_poly.pdbx_strand_id
1 'polypeptide(L)' 'MDISKVTVKELLANTKACDTLNAINPNILKSPMVKLVKGKTIEAVFKMVPDSKVSAEEKQKIKDALAAI' A
#
# COMPACT_ATOMS: atom_id res chain seq x y z
N MET A 1 7.53 4.88 -7.83
CA MET A 1 7.96 3.98 -6.72
C MET A 1 7.78 2.54 -7.15
N ASP A 2 8.80 1.72 -6.96
CA ASP A 2 8.74 0.31 -7.33
C ASP A 2 8.25 -0.52 -6.14
N ILE A 3 6.99 -0.92 -6.18
CA ILE A 3 6.35 -1.64 -5.06
C ILE A 3 6.94 -3.03 -4.82
N SER A 4 7.66 -3.59 -5.78
CA SER A 4 8.31 -4.89 -5.61
C SER A 4 9.60 -4.80 -4.79
N LYS A 5 10.13 -3.60 -4.62
CA LYS A 5 11.39 -3.36 -3.88
C LYS A 5 11.20 -2.49 -2.65
N VAL A 6 10.18 -1.64 -2.65
CA VAL A 6 9.90 -0.72 -1.53
C VAL A 6 9.11 -1.44 -0.46
N THR A 7 9.57 -1.34 0.78
CA THR A 7 8.86 -1.91 1.92
C THR A 7 7.75 -0.98 2.41
N VAL A 8 6.84 -1.53 3.20
CA VAL A 8 5.77 -0.74 3.81
C VAL A 8 6.36 0.35 4.70
N LYS A 9 7.45 0.07 5.40
CA LYS A 9 8.14 1.07 6.22
C LYS A 9 8.58 2.27 5.39
N GLU A 10 9.17 2.03 4.23
CA GLU A 10 9.60 3.08 3.32
C GLU A 10 8.40 3.86 2.75
N LEU A 11 7.32 3.14 2.46
CA LEU A 11 6.07 3.76 2.01
C LEU A 11 5.55 4.75 3.05
N LEU A 12 5.52 4.34 4.31
CA LEU A 12 5.03 5.18 5.40
C LEU A 12 5.90 6.41 5.63
N ALA A 13 7.18 6.33 5.29
CA ALA A 13 8.09 7.46 5.38
C ALA A 13 7.95 8.43 4.20
N ASN A 14 7.25 8.03 3.15
CA ASN A 14 7.06 8.87 1.96
C ASN A 14 5.71 9.59 2.04
N THR A 15 5.74 10.90 2.27
CA THR A 15 4.53 11.71 2.43
C THR A 15 3.63 11.67 1.20
N LYS A 16 4.19 11.74 0.01
CA LYS A 16 3.41 11.69 -1.24
C LYS A 16 2.68 10.35 -1.39
N ALA A 17 3.35 9.27 -1.03
CA ALA A 17 2.74 7.94 -1.09
C ALA A 17 1.60 7.82 -0.08
N CYS A 18 1.80 8.33 1.14
CA CYS A 18 0.75 8.34 2.16
C CYS A 18 -0.46 9.16 1.71
N ASP A 19 -0.23 10.34 1.15
CA ASP A 19 -1.30 11.20 0.64
C ASP A 19 -2.06 10.50 -0.49
N THR A 20 -1.35 9.83 -1.37
CA THR A 20 -1.96 9.08 -2.47
C THR A 20 -2.85 7.96 -1.95
N LEU A 21 -2.38 7.19 -0.98
CA LEU A 21 -3.18 6.12 -0.38
C LEU A 21 -4.39 6.67 0.37
N ASN A 22 -4.24 7.77 1.09
CA ASN A 22 -5.35 8.40 1.80
C ASN A 22 -6.42 8.91 0.84
N ALA A 23 -6.04 9.34 -0.34
CA ALA A 23 -6.99 9.79 -1.36
C ALA A 23 -7.80 8.62 -1.93
N ILE A 24 -7.20 7.42 -1.99
CA ILE A 24 -7.86 6.23 -2.49
C ILE A 24 -8.70 5.59 -1.39
N ASN A 25 -8.09 5.30 -0.25
CA ASN A 25 -8.76 4.70 0.89
C ASN A 25 -7.98 5.01 2.17
N PRO A 26 -8.44 5.98 2.99
CA PRO A 26 -7.72 6.36 4.21
C PRO A 26 -7.63 5.24 5.24
N ASN A 27 -8.48 4.24 5.17
CA ASN A 27 -8.48 3.12 6.11
C ASN A 27 -7.27 2.20 5.93
N ILE A 28 -6.65 2.20 4.77
CA ILE A 28 -5.48 1.35 4.49
C ILE A 28 -4.35 1.66 5.46
N LEU A 29 -4.01 2.94 5.63
CA LEU A 29 -2.92 3.35 6.51
C LEU A 29 -3.27 3.25 7.99
N LYS A 30 -4.55 3.21 8.32
CA LYS A 30 -5.02 3.08 9.70
C LYS A 30 -5.13 1.64 10.16
N SER A 31 -5.02 0.68 9.23
CA SER A 31 -5.12 -0.73 9.56
C SER A 31 -3.97 -1.18 10.45
N PRO A 32 -4.24 -1.91 11.54
CA PRO A 32 -3.17 -2.47 12.38
C PRO A 32 -2.27 -3.43 11.62
N MET A 33 -2.77 -4.03 10.53
CA MET A 33 -1.99 -4.92 9.67
C MET A 33 -0.77 -4.20 9.07
N VAL A 34 -0.88 -2.90 8.81
CA VAL A 34 0.23 -2.11 8.28
C VAL A 34 1.45 -2.18 9.20
N LYS A 35 1.22 -2.14 10.51
CA LYS A 35 2.31 -2.22 11.50
C LYS A 35 2.95 -3.59 11.52
N LEU A 36 2.18 -4.64 11.27
CA LEU A 36 2.67 -6.01 11.28
C LEU A 36 3.51 -6.36 10.05
N VAL A 37 3.31 -5.66 8.95
CA VAL A 37 3.94 -5.97 7.68
C VAL A 37 4.97 -4.93 7.23
N LYS A 38 5.45 -4.10 8.14
CA LYS A 38 6.41 -3.03 7.81
C LYS A 38 7.67 -3.52 7.11
N GLY A 39 8.14 -4.71 7.45
CA GLY A 39 9.33 -5.28 6.85
C GLY A 39 9.11 -5.96 5.49
N LYS A 40 7.86 -6.04 5.04
CA LYS A 40 7.52 -6.68 3.77
C LYS A 40 7.39 -5.64 2.67
N THR A 41 7.62 -6.06 1.41
CA THR A 41 7.40 -5.18 0.27
C THR A 41 5.90 -4.95 0.08
N ILE A 42 5.58 -3.83 -0.58
CA ILE A 42 4.17 -3.49 -0.85
C ILE A 42 3.52 -4.58 -1.69
N GLU A 43 4.24 -5.11 -2.68
CA GLU A 43 3.74 -6.20 -3.50
C GLU A 43 3.43 -7.45 -2.67
N ALA A 44 4.29 -7.81 -1.74
CA ALA A 44 4.05 -8.96 -0.86
C ALA A 44 2.80 -8.76 -0.01
N VAL A 45 2.58 -7.54 0.48
CA VAL A 45 1.40 -7.20 1.26
C VAL A 45 0.13 -7.36 0.43
N PHE A 46 0.15 -6.90 -0.82
CA PHE A 46 -0.99 -7.06 -1.72
C PHE A 46 -1.36 -8.53 -1.96
N LYS A 47 -0.36 -9.41 -1.98
CA LYS A 47 -0.62 -10.85 -2.11
C LYS A 47 -1.22 -11.44 -0.85
N MET A 48 -0.94 -10.85 0.30
CA MET A 48 -1.45 -11.33 1.59
C MET A 48 -2.87 -10.84 1.89
N VAL A 49 -3.25 -9.68 1.33
CA VAL A 49 -4.57 -9.08 1.59
C VAL A 49 -5.61 -9.71 0.68
N PRO A 50 -6.68 -10.31 1.24
CA PRO A 50 -7.73 -10.92 0.43
C PRO A 50 -8.59 -9.85 -0.27
N ASP A 51 -9.16 -10.20 -1.41
CA ASP A 51 -10.02 -9.30 -2.17
C ASP A 51 -11.29 -8.91 -1.41
N SER A 52 -11.66 -9.68 -0.41
CA SER A 52 -12.79 -9.36 0.46
C SER A 52 -12.54 -8.12 1.32
N LYS A 53 -11.27 -7.76 1.56
CA LYS A 53 -10.91 -6.58 2.35
C LYS A 53 -10.52 -5.41 1.46
N VAL A 54 -9.74 -5.68 0.43
CA VAL A 54 -9.33 -4.67 -0.56
C VAL A 54 -9.54 -5.30 -1.93
N SER A 55 -10.46 -4.75 -2.71
CA SER A 55 -10.80 -5.31 -4.03
C SER A 55 -9.61 -5.26 -4.98
N ALA A 56 -9.64 -6.11 -6.00
CA ALA A 56 -8.59 -6.15 -7.02
C ALA A 56 -8.48 -4.80 -7.74
N GLU A 57 -9.61 -4.13 -7.97
CA GLU A 57 -9.62 -2.80 -8.60
C GLU A 57 -8.90 -1.77 -7.74
N GLU A 58 -9.16 -1.79 -6.44
CA GLU A 58 -8.54 -0.86 -5.50
C GLU A 58 -7.04 -1.12 -5.41
N LYS A 59 -6.63 -2.39 -5.34
CA LYS A 59 -5.22 -2.76 -5.36
C LYS A 59 -4.54 -2.25 -6.63
N GLN A 60 -5.20 -2.36 -7.78
CA GLN A 60 -4.65 -1.89 -9.05
C GLN A 60 -4.51 -0.36 -9.06
N LYS A 61 -5.51 0.35 -8.53
CA LYS A 61 -5.44 1.81 -8.41
C LYS A 61 -4.25 2.23 -7.54
N ILE A 62 -4.03 1.53 -6.44
CA ILE A 62 -2.91 1.81 -5.54
C ILE A 62 -1.59 1.57 -6.26
N LYS A 63 -1.45 0.45 -6.96
CA LYS A 63 -0.24 0.14 -7.71
C LYS A 63 0.06 1.20 -8.75
N ASP A 64 -0.95 1.59 -9.53
CA ASP A 64 -0.80 2.59 -10.59
C ASP A 64 -0.42 3.96 -10.00
N ALA A 65 -1.08 4.34 -8.93
CA ALA A 65 -0.83 5.62 -8.27
C ALA A 65 0.58 5.67 -7.68
N LEU A 66 1.03 4.60 -7.05
CA LEU A 66 2.38 4.53 -6.48
C LEU A 66 3.45 4.48 -7.57
N ALA A 67 3.16 3.84 -8.69
CA ALA A 67 4.09 3.79 -9.81
C ALA A 67 4.34 5.18 -10.40
N ALA A 68 3.41 6.11 -10.24
CA ALA A 68 3.51 7.48 -10.73
C ALA A 68 4.33 8.39 -9.81
N ILE A 69 4.66 7.93 -8.62
CA ILE A 69 5.50 8.67 -7.67
C ILE A 69 7.00 8.30 -7.89
#